data_be33345caf15e1e27bab79ad755ec821
#
_entry.id   be33345caf15e1e27bab79ad755ec821
#
_cell.length_a   1.000
_cell.length_b   1.000
_cell.length_c   1.000
_cell.angle_alpha   90.00
_cell.angle_beta   90.00
_cell.angle_gamma   90.00
#
_symmetry.space_group_name_H-M   'P 1'
#
loop_
_entity.id
_entity.type
_entity.pdbx_description
1 polymer ?
#
loop_
_entity_poly.entity_id
_entity_poly.type
_entity_poly.pdbx_seq_one_letter_code
_entity_poly.pdbx_strand_id
1 'polypeptide(L)'
;RFIIARNLALNTKIRQMSGDAALLSMTMNDLSPTRAADILDMLITVYNEEAIKDKNRISVNTAEFIKERLQIIEHELGSVETDIEDLKRANNGVDINTVAGMYIQDSRQYESSIKELDTQLQLVSFIKQYLQDSNKDDELIPSNIGLSDLSIESQISRYNETLLRRNRLVSGSSSNNPVVQELNRIMQTMKQNIYMAVDNLSKSLRLKK
;
A
#
# COMPACT_ATOMS: atom_id res chain seq x y z
N ARG A 1 -14.19 6.40 -31.82
CA ARG A 1 -13.20 5.59 -31.08
C ARG A 1 -13.88 4.51 -30.23
N PHE A 2 -14.88 4.83 -29.43
CA PHE A 2 -15.55 3.87 -28.52
C PHE A 2 -16.24 2.69 -29.26
N ILE A 3 -16.89 2.94 -30.39
CA ILE A 3 -17.54 1.89 -31.19
C ILE A 3 -16.51 0.89 -31.73
N ILE A 4 -15.34 1.38 -32.19
CA ILE A 4 -14.27 0.53 -32.70
C ILE A 4 -13.69 -0.35 -31.57
N ALA A 5 -13.40 0.24 -30.42
CA ALA A 5 -12.89 -0.51 -29.26
C ALA A 5 -13.87 -1.59 -28.80
N ARG A 6 -15.17 -1.29 -28.78
CA ARG A 6 -16.22 -2.27 -28.44
C ARG A 6 -16.28 -3.42 -29.45
N ASN A 7 -16.17 -3.14 -30.74
CA ASN A 7 -16.17 -4.17 -31.78
C ASN A 7 -14.92 -5.05 -31.69
N LEU A 8 -13.75 -4.48 -31.41
CA LEU A 8 -12.53 -5.25 -31.19
C LEU A 8 -12.65 -6.16 -29.95
N ALA A 9 -13.20 -5.65 -28.85
CA ALA A 9 -13.43 -6.43 -27.65
C ALA A 9 -14.40 -7.60 -27.86
N LEU A 10 -15.45 -7.42 -28.65
CA LEU A 10 -16.41 -8.49 -28.98
C LEU A 10 -15.80 -9.59 -29.83
N ASN A 11 -14.81 -9.25 -30.69
CA ASN A 11 -14.13 -10.17 -31.58
C ASN A 11 -12.91 -10.84 -30.97
N THR A 12 -12.51 -10.41 -29.77
CA THR A 12 -11.36 -10.96 -29.03
C THR A 12 -11.86 -11.91 -27.94
N LYS A 13 -11.30 -13.11 -27.88
CA LYS A 13 -11.57 -14.10 -26.83
C LYS A 13 -10.29 -14.38 -26.06
N ILE A 14 -10.37 -14.29 -24.76
CA ILE A 14 -9.26 -14.60 -23.82
C ILE A 14 -9.71 -15.76 -22.95
N ARG A 15 -8.92 -16.82 -22.91
CA ARG A 15 -9.19 -18.03 -22.11
C ARG A 15 -7.93 -18.45 -21.38
N GLN A 16 -8.07 -18.87 -20.14
CA GLN A 16 -7.00 -19.56 -19.43
C GLN A 16 -6.88 -21.00 -19.96
N MET A 17 -5.66 -21.43 -20.26
CA MET A 17 -5.43 -22.74 -20.89
C MET A 17 -5.54 -23.91 -19.91
N SER A 18 -5.23 -23.69 -18.64
CA SER A 18 -5.33 -24.69 -17.57
C SER A 18 -5.58 -24.00 -16.24
N GLY A 19 -6.25 -24.66 -15.29
CA GLY A 19 -6.59 -24.08 -13.98
C GLY A 19 -5.39 -23.61 -13.16
N ASP A 20 -4.23 -24.25 -13.32
CA ASP A 20 -2.98 -23.93 -12.61
C ASP A 20 -1.92 -23.25 -13.49
N ALA A 21 -2.18 -23.09 -14.79
CA ALA A 21 -1.20 -22.48 -15.69
C ALA A 21 -1.37 -20.97 -15.75
N ALA A 22 -0.26 -20.23 -15.57
CA ALA A 22 -0.18 -18.80 -15.82
C ALA A 22 -0.20 -18.47 -17.34
N LEU A 23 -0.85 -19.30 -18.16
CA LEU A 23 -0.93 -19.19 -19.60
C LEU A 23 -2.34 -18.77 -20.03
N LEU A 24 -2.41 -17.68 -20.81
CA LEU A 24 -3.63 -17.20 -21.42
C LEU A 24 -3.57 -17.45 -22.93
N SER A 25 -4.65 -18.00 -23.48
CA SER A 25 -4.87 -18.06 -24.93
C SER A 25 -5.70 -16.87 -25.36
N MET A 26 -5.19 -16.10 -26.32
CA MET A 26 -5.88 -14.96 -26.89
C MET A 26 -6.17 -15.26 -28.36
N THR A 27 -7.42 -15.13 -28.77
CA THR A 27 -7.85 -15.35 -30.16
C THR A 27 -8.71 -14.19 -30.61
N MET A 28 -8.54 -13.79 -31.87
CA MET A 28 -9.29 -12.70 -32.49
C MET A 28 -9.77 -13.11 -33.87
N ASN A 29 -11.03 -12.80 -34.19
CA ASN A 29 -11.60 -12.99 -35.52
C ASN A 29 -11.59 -11.64 -36.26
N ASP A 30 -10.86 -11.61 -37.38
CA ASP A 30 -10.80 -10.43 -38.27
C ASP A 30 -10.76 -10.86 -39.76
N LEU A 31 -11.09 -9.97 -40.65
CA LEU A 31 -11.02 -10.19 -42.11
C LEU A 31 -9.56 -10.33 -42.59
N SER A 32 -8.60 -9.77 -41.87
CA SER A 32 -7.18 -9.85 -42.17
C SER A 32 -6.42 -10.50 -41.01
N PRO A 33 -5.77 -11.66 -41.23
CA PRO A 33 -4.96 -12.33 -40.22
C PRO A 33 -3.82 -11.47 -39.65
N THR A 34 -3.17 -10.68 -40.54
CA THR A 34 -2.08 -9.77 -40.16
C THR A 34 -2.60 -8.68 -39.23
N ARG A 35 -3.73 -8.06 -39.53
CA ARG A 35 -4.34 -7.04 -38.66
C ARG A 35 -4.78 -7.64 -37.32
N ALA A 36 -5.29 -8.85 -37.30
CA ALA A 36 -5.63 -9.53 -36.06
C ALA A 36 -4.41 -9.76 -35.17
N ALA A 37 -3.29 -10.19 -35.75
CA ALA A 37 -2.02 -10.37 -35.04
C ALA A 37 -1.52 -9.05 -34.48
N ASP A 38 -1.46 -7.99 -35.28
CA ASP A 38 -1.01 -6.65 -34.87
C ASP A 38 -1.85 -6.09 -33.71
N ILE A 39 -3.18 -6.32 -33.73
CA ILE A 39 -4.07 -5.88 -32.65
C ILE A 39 -3.81 -6.65 -31.37
N LEU A 40 -3.60 -7.98 -31.43
CA LEU A 40 -3.28 -8.79 -30.28
C LEU A 40 -1.92 -8.42 -29.68
N ASP A 41 -0.90 -8.19 -30.49
CA ASP A 41 0.42 -7.74 -30.07
C ASP A 41 0.36 -6.36 -29.40
N MET A 42 -0.40 -5.45 -29.98
CA MET A 42 -0.63 -4.13 -29.39
C MET A 42 -1.38 -4.24 -28.05
N LEU A 43 -2.36 -5.12 -27.96
CA LEU A 43 -3.11 -5.36 -26.72
C LEU A 43 -2.18 -5.87 -25.60
N ILE A 44 -1.27 -6.80 -25.92
CA ILE A 44 -0.28 -7.31 -24.98
C ILE A 44 0.68 -6.18 -24.55
N THR A 45 1.13 -5.38 -25.51
CA THR A 45 2.03 -4.24 -25.23
C THR A 45 1.37 -3.24 -24.30
N VAL A 46 0.16 -2.79 -24.58
CA VAL A 46 -0.59 -1.85 -23.75
C VAL A 46 -0.88 -2.44 -22.37
N TYR A 47 -1.23 -3.72 -22.28
CA TYR A 47 -1.45 -4.40 -21.01
C TYR A 47 -0.18 -4.39 -20.13
N ASN A 48 0.97 -4.69 -20.71
CA ASN A 48 2.25 -4.67 -20.00
C ASN A 48 2.64 -3.25 -19.56
N GLU A 49 2.45 -2.25 -20.42
CA GLU A 49 2.69 -0.85 -20.07
C GLU A 49 1.82 -0.39 -18.91
N GLU A 50 0.53 -0.72 -18.92
CA GLU A 50 -0.38 -0.37 -17.83
C GLU A 50 -0.01 -1.10 -16.52
N ALA A 51 0.38 -2.38 -16.59
CA ALA A 51 0.83 -3.12 -15.42
C ALA A 51 2.10 -2.50 -14.79
N ILE A 52 3.04 -2.02 -15.61
CA ILE A 52 4.23 -1.31 -15.14
C ILE A 52 3.84 0.03 -14.51
N LYS A 53 2.96 0.81 -15.14
CA LYS A 53 2.48 2.09 -14.59
C LYS A 53 1.79 1.91 -13.24
N ASP A 54 0.94 0.88 -13.11
CA ASP A 54 0.25 0.59 -11.87
C ASP A 54 1.22 0.24 -10.73
N LYS A 55 2.22 -0.61 -11.00
CA LYS A 55 3.28 -0.91 -10.03
C LYS A 55 4.08 0.34 -9.64
N ASN A 56 4.40 1.19 -10.62
CA ASN A 56 5.14 2.43 -10.36
C ASN A 56 4.32 3.39 -9.49
N ARG A 57 3.00 3.51 -9.69
CA ARG A 57 2.14 4.37 -8.84
C ARG A 57 2.15 3.91 -7.38
N ILE A 58 2.04 2.61 -7.12
CA ILE A 58 2.13 2.07 -5.76
C ILE A 58 3.52 2.38 -5.17
N SER A 59 4.58 2.16 -5.94
CA SER A 59 5.95 2.41 -5.50
C SER A 59 6.20 3.89 -5.19
N VAL A 60 5.68 4.81 -6.00
CA VAL A 60 5.80 6.26 -5.77
C VAL A 60 5.10 6.65 -4.47
N ASN A 61 3.85 6.24 -4.26
CA ASN A 61 3.12 6.54 -3.04
C ASN A 61 3.83 5.97 -1.79
N THR A 62 4.38 4.76 -1.91
CA THR A 62 5.15 4.15 -0.82
C THR A 62 6.45 4.92 -0.56
N ALA A 63 7.15 5.37 -1.61
CA ALA A 63 8.38 6.15 -1.47
C ALA A 63 8.12 7.52 -0.83
N GLU A 64 7.02 8.19 -1.19
CA GLU A 64 6.61 9.45 -0.55
C GLU A 64 6.30 9.25 0.94
N PHE A 65 5.56 8.20 1.28
CA PHE A 65 5.32 7.84 2.67
C PHE A 65 6.61 7.60 3.45
N ILE A 66 7.54 6.81 2.89
CA ILE A 66 8.83 6.53 3.53
C ILE A 66 9.62 7.83 3.72
N LYS A 67 9.61 8.75 2.74
CA LYS A 67 10.28 10.03 2.84
C LYS A 67 9.72 10.90 3.97
N GLU A 68 8.40 11.01 4.07
CA GLU A 68 7.74 11.73 5.17
C GLU A 68 8.11 11.11 6.53
N ARG A 69 8.15 9.78 6.59
CA ARG A 69 8.50 9.06 7.80
C ARG A 69 9.95 9.26 8.22
N LEU A 70 10.89 9.28 7.26
CA LEU A 70 12.30 9.58 7.53
C LEU A 70 12.47 10.97 8.13
N GLN A 71 11.76 11.96 7.64
CA GLN A 71 11.83 13.33 8.22
C GLN A 71 11.39 13.37 9.68
N ILE A 72 10.35 12.60 10.05
CA ILE A 72 9.90 12.49 11.43
C ILE A 72 10.98 11.81 12.29
N ILE A 73 11.56 10.71 11.81
CA ILE A 73 12.61 9.98 12.53
C ILE A 73 13.88 10.84 12.70
N GLU A 74 14.28 11.61 11.70
CA GLU A 74 15.41 12.54 11.77
C GLU A 74 15.18 13.61 12.84
N HIS A 75 13.98 14.15 12.94
CA HIS A 75 13.62 15.11 13.98
C HIS A 75 13.64 14.47 15.38
N GLU A 76 13.08 13.28 15.54
CA GLU A 76 13.09 12.53 16.80
C GLU A 76 14.52 12.18 17.24
N LEU A 77 15.38 11.76 16.30
CA LEU A 77 16.78 11.46 16.56
C LEU A 77 17.55 12.68 17.07
N GLY A 78 17.34 13.84 16.44
CA GLY A 78 17.97 15.09 16.87
C GLY A 78 17.58 15.49 18.30
N SER A 79 16.33 15.26 18.72
CA SER A 79 15.89 15.52 20.10
C SER A 79 16.55 14.57 21.10
N VAL A 80 16.65 13.28 20.77
CA VAL A 80 17.30 12.28 21.62
C VAL A 80 18.78 12.53 21.79
N GLU A 81 19.48 12.97 20.72
CA GLU A 81 20.90 13.35 20.83
C GLU A 81 21.11 14.53 21.79
N THR A 82 20.23 15.53 21.75
CA THR A 82 20.25 16.65 22.67
C THR A 82 20.02 16.21 24.12
N ASP A 83 19.01 15.35 24.35
CA ASP A 83 18.72 14.82 25.69
C ASP A 83 19.90 14.00 26.25
N ILE A 84 20.59 13.23 25.40
CA ILE A 84 21.80 12.48 25.81
C ILE A 84 22.95 13.43 26.17
N GLU A 85 23.14 14.51 25.42
CA GLU A 85 24.17 15.53 25.73
C GLU A 85 23.89 16.21 27.07
N ASP A 86 22.65 16.61 27.30
CA ASP A 86 22.24 17.26 28.55
C ASP A 86 22.37 16.30 29.75
N LEU A 87 22.03 15.03 29.58
CA LEU A 87 22.23 14.00 30.59
C LEU A 87 23.71 13.76 30.92
N LYS A 88 24.58 13.75 29.90
CA LYS A 88 26.03 13.62 30.08
C LYS A 88 26.61 14.86 30.81
N ARG A 89 26.12 16.04 30.49
CA ARG A 89 26.54 17.31 31.18
C ARG A 89 26.09 17.33 32.64
N ALA A 90 24.86 16.90 32.92
CA ALA A 90 24.30 16.87 34.29
C ALA A 90 25.04 15.87 35.20
N ASN A 91 25.57 14.78 34.68
CA ASN A 91 26.23 13.73 35.46
C ASN A 91 27.77 13.83 35.54
N ASN A 92 28.38 14.99 35.16
CA ASN A 92 29.82 15.25 35.27
C ASN A 92 30.73 14.10 34.75
N GLY A 93 30.30 13.35 33.75
CA GLY A 93 31.11 12.30 33.09
C GLY A 93 31.45 11.09 33.98
N VAL A 94 30.72 10.86 35.08
CA VAL A 94 30.96 9.72 35.94
C VAL A 94 30.53 8.44 35.21
N ASP A 95 31.52 7.54 35.00
CA ASP A 95 31.31 6.24 34.37
C ASP A 95 30.52 5.32 35.31
N ILE A 96 29.23 5.20 35.07
CA ILE A 96 28.27 4.40 35.85
C ILE A 96 28.40 2.90 35.48
N ASN A 97 29.50 2.46 34.92
CA ASN A 97 29.62 1.14 34.28
C ASN A 97 29.70 -0.07 35.21
N THR A 98 29.78 0.07 36.52
CA THR A 98 30.10 -1.09 37.39
C THR A 98 28.94 -1.61 38.24
N VAL A 99 27.87 -0.86 38.49
CA VAL A 99 26.74 -1.32 39.33
C VAL A 99 25.42 -1.38 38.55
N ALA A 100 25.32 -0.67 37.48
CA ALA A 100 24.10 -0.54 36.70
C ALA A 100 23.98 -1.54 35.52
N GLY A 101 24.97 -2.36 35.25
CA GLY A 101 25.05 -3.17 34.02
C GLY A 101 23.84 -4.10 33.80
N MET A 102 23.31 -4.74 34.87
CA MET A 102 22.13 -5.60 34.77
C MET A 102 20.83 -4.78 34.64
N TYR A 103 20.67 -3.71 35.42
CA TYR A 103 19.50 -2.85 35.34
C TYR A 103 19.44 -2.05 34.07
N ILE A 104 20.57 -1.66 33.50
CA ILE A 104 20.66 -0.94 32.22
C ILE A 104 20.31 -1.86 31.04
N GLN A 105 20.67 -3.13 31.10
CA GLN A 105 20.35 -4.07 30.01
C GLN A 105 18.85 -4.36 29.94
N ASP A 106 18.20 -4.59 31.07
CA ASP A 106 16.75 -4.79 31.13
C ASP A 106 16.00 -3.51 30.74
N SER A 107 16.45 -2.34 31.24
CA SER A 107 15.87 -1.05 30.88
C SER A 107 15.96 -0.78 29.39
N ARG A 108 17.12 -1.04 28.77
CA ARG A 108 17.31 -0.88 27.31
C ARG A 108 16.40 -1.79 26.50
N GLN A 109 16.14 -3.00 26.96
CA GLN A 109 15.23 -3.92 26.29
C GLN A 109 13.79 -3.40 26.36
N TYR A 110 13.34 -2.92 27.51
CA TYR A 110 12.02 -2.31 27.65
C TYR A 110 11.89 -1.03 26.84
N GLU A 111 12.89 -0.15 26.86
CA GLU A 111 12.91 1.08 26.03
C GLU A 111 12.85 0.78 24.53
N SER A 112 13.61 -0.22 24.08
CA SER A 112 13.55 -0.68 22.68
C SER A 112 12.17 -1.19 22.30
N SER A 113 11.54 -1.98 23.20
CA SER A 113 10.19 -2.49 22.97
C SER A 113 9.14 -1.38 22.94
N ILE A 114 9.27 -0.37 23.80
CA ILE A 114 8.39 0.80 23.81
C ILE A 114 8.55 1.60 22.52
N LYS A 115 9.79 1.84 22.07
CA LYS A 115 10.04 2.54 20.78
C LYS A 115 9.45 1.80 19.60
N GLU A 116 9.56 0.47 19.57
CA GLU A 116 8.94 -0.36 18.53
C GLU A 116 7.41 -0.20 18.55
N LEU A 117 6.78 -0.27 19.74
CA LEU A 117 5.34 -0.06 19.89
C LEU A 117 4.92 1.35 19.45
N ASP A 118 5.71 2.37 19.78
CA ASP A 118 5.45 3.74 19.38
C ASP A 118 5.54 3.90 17.85
N THR A 119 6.55 3.30 17.24
CA THR A 119 6.68 3.27 15.77
C THR A 119 5.45 2.62 15.12
N GLN A 120 5.02 1.47 15.61
CA GLN A 120 3.82 0.81 15.11
C GLN A 120 2.55 1.66 15.32
N LEU A 121 2.42 2.32 16.47
CA LEU A 121 1.29 3.23 16.73
C LEU A 121 1.27 4.43 15.79
N GLN A 122 2.41 4.99 15.44
CA GLN A 122 2.51 6.09 14.48
C GLN A 122 2.12 5.62 13.07
N LEU A 123 2.59 4.44 12.63
CA LEU A 123 2.21 3.85 11.34
C LEU A 123 0.69 3.62 11.25
N VAL A 124 0.13 3.03 12.29
CA VAL A 124 -1.32 2.80 12.40
C VAL A 124 -2.10 4.12 12.38
N SER A 125 -1.63 5.14 13.10
CA SER A 125 -2.25 6.47 13.14
C SER A 125 -2.24 7.12 11.76
N PHE A 126 -1.11 7.01 11.03
CA PHE A 126 -0.98 7.52 9.67
C PHE A 126 -2.01 6.86 8.73
N ILE A 127 -2.08 5.52 8.71
CA ILE A 127 -3.04 4.81 7.86
C ILE A 127 -4.48 5.19 8.22
N LYS A 128 -4.78 5.30 9.51
CA LYS A 128 -6.10 5.71 9.97
C LYS A 128 -6.47 7.11 9.45
N GLN A 129 -5.56 8.06 9.55
CA GLN A 129 -5.75 9.42 9.04
C GLN A 129 -5.88 9.43 7.52
N TYR A 130 -5.05 8.66 6.81
CA TYR A 130 -5.11 8.51 5.36
C TYR A 130 -6.48 7.99 4.88
N LEU A 131 -7.03 6.99 5.58
CA LEU A 131 -8.33 6.41 5.28
C LEU A 131 -9.50 7.37 5.56
N GLN A 132 -9.31 8.35 6.46
CA GLN A 132 -10.34 9.35 6.80
C GLN A 132 -10.33 10.58 5.88
N ASP A 133 -9.24 10.78 5.14
CA ASP A 133 -9.12 11.90 4.22
C ASP A 133 -9.93 11.63 2.94
N SER A 134 -11.04 12.34 2.77
CA SER A 134 -11.93 12.22 1.60
C SER A 134 -11.24 12.66 0.30
N ASN A 135 -10.19 13.49 0.37
CA ASN A 135 -9.44 13.91 -0.82
C ASN A 135 -8.60 12.76 -1.39
N LYS A 136 -8.38 11.70 -0.60
CA LYS A 136 -7.56 10.52 -0.95
C LYS A 136 -8.38 9.30 -1.35
N ASP A 137 -9.68 9.43 -1.55
CA ASP A 137 -10.57 8.31 -1.88
C ASP A 137 -10.22 7.61 -3.20
N ASP A 138 -9.62 8.34 -4.14
CA ASP A 138 -9.15 7.83 -5.44
C ASP A 138 -7.63 7.57 -5.48
N GLU A 139 -6.93 7.67 -4.35
CA GLU A 139 -5.51 7.41 -4.24
C GLU A 139 -5.24 5.99 -3.71
N LEU A 140 -4.08 5.45 -4.14
CA LEU A 140 -3.62 4.15 -3.66
C LEU A 140 -3.10 4.28 -2.22
N ILE A 141 -3.58 3.41 -1.34
CA ILE A 141 -3.07 3.34 0.03
C ILE A 141 -1.62 2.84 -0.01
N PRO A 142 -0.67 3.49 0.70
CA PRO A 142 0.70 2.99 0.82
C PRO A 142 0.72 1.55 1.32
N SER A 143 1.55 0.70 0.73
CA SER A 143 1.68 -0.72 1.07
C SER A 143 3.11 -1.06 1.45
N ASN A 144 3.31 -2.17 2.17
CA ASN A 144 4.62 -2.60 2.68
C ASN A 144 5.29 -1.56 3.58
N ILE A 145 4.50 -0.92 4.42
CA ILE A 145 4.95 0.15 5.32
C ILE A 145 5.52 -0.38 6.63
N GLY A 146 5.61 -1.71 6.79
CA GLY A 146 6.17 -2.34 7.97
C GLY A 146 5.18 -2.47 9.15
N LEU A 147 3.88 -2.55 8.87
CA LEU A 147 2.89 -2.93 9.88
C LEU A 147 3.16 -4.35 10.37
N SER A 148 3.03 -4.56 11.67
CA SER A 148 3.19 -5.87 12.30
C SER A 148 2.08 -6.87 11.91
N ASP A 149 0.98 -6.40 11.35
CA ASP A 149 -0.17 -7.21 10.94
C ASP A 149 -0.23 -7.38 9.41
N LEU A 150 0.26 -8.53 8.93
CA LEU A 150 0.24 -8.91 7.52
C LEU A 150 -1.18 -9.01 6.92
N SER A 151 -2.20 -9.21 7.77
CA SER A 151 -3.59 -9.26 7.32
C SER A 151 -4.05 -7.88 6.83
N ILE A 152 -3.67 -6.81 7.53
CA ILE A 152 -3.95 -5.43 7.13
C ILE A 152 -3.26 -5.10 5.81
N GLU A 153 -1.98 -5.48 5.65
CA GLU A 153 -1.25 -5.28 4.40
C GLU A 153 -1.87 -6.02 3.22
N SER A 154 -2.34 -7.25 3.45
CA SER A 154 -3.08 -8.02 2.43
C SER A 154 -4.40 -7.34 2.04
N GLN A 155 -5.14 -6.77 3.01
CA GLN A 155 -6.38 -6.03 2.73
C GLN A 155 -6.10 -4.74 1.96
N ILE A 156 -5.03 -4.01 2.29
CA ILE A 156 -4.59 -2.83 1.55
C ILE A 156 -4.25 -3.18 0.10
N SER A 157 -3.50 -4.26 -0.12
CA SER A 157 -3.14 -4.71 -1.47
C SER A 157 -4.38 -5.01 -2.31
N ARG A 158 -5.35 -5.73 -1.75
CA ARG A 158 -6.61 -6.04 -2.44
C ARG A 158 -7.45 -4.78 -2.74
N TYR A 159 -7.47 -3.82 -1.82
CA TYR A 159 -8.12 -2.54 -2.06
C TYR A 159 -7.46 -1.81 -3.23
N ASN A 160 -6.13 -1.70 -3.22
CA ASN A 160 -5.36 -1.06 -4.28
C ASN A 160 -5.60 -1.70 -5.65
N GLU A 161 -5.62 -3.04 -5.73
CA GLU A 161 -5.95 -3.77 -6.96
C GLU A 161 -7.37 -3.45 -7.46
N THR A 162 -8.33 -3.40 -6.53
CA THR A 162 -9.73 -3.08 -6.85
C THR A 162 -9.87 -1.64 -7.35
N LEU A 163 -9.17 -0.70 -6.72
CA LEU A 163 -9.13 0.70 -7.13
C LEU A 163 -8.52 0.86 -8.53
N LEU A 164 -7.40 0.21 -8.81
CA LEU A 164 -6.78 0.21 -10.13
C LEU A 164 -7.73 -0.36 -11.20
N ARG A 165 -8.39 -1.48 -10.90
CA ARG A 165 -9.39 -2.07 -11.78
C ARG A 165 -10.56 -1.11 -12.06
N ARG A 166 -11.08 -0.48 -11.02
CA ARG A 166 -12.15 0.52 -11.14
C ARG A 166 -11.71 1.69 -12.01
N ASN A 167 -10.51 2.24 -11.81
CA ASN A 167 -9.99 3.38 -12.55
C ASN A 167 -9.80 3.07 -14.04
N ARG A 168 -9.33 1.86 -14.39
CA ARG A 168 -9.27 1.40 -15.79
C ARG A 168 -10.67 1.34 -16.43
N LEU A 169 -11.66 0.86 -15.72
CA LEU A 169 -13.03 0.79 -16.24
C LEU A 169 -13.63 2.19 -16.42
N VAL A 170 -13.39 3.11 -15.51
CA VAL A 170 -13.84 4.51 -15.62
C VAL A 170 -13.17 5.21 -16.81
N SER A 171 -11.90 4.97 -17.06
CA SER A 171 -11.18 5.53 -18.23
C SER A 171 -11.74 5.04 -19.57
N GLY A 172 -12.31 3.83 -19.59
CA GLY A 172 -12.89 3.21 -20.81
C GLY A 172 -14.42 3.27 -20.92
N SER A 173 -15.13 3.68 -19.83
CA SER A 173 -16.59 3.71 -19.78
C SER A 173 -17.09 4.89 -18.95
N SER A 174 -18.40 5.08 -18.87
CA SER A 174 -18.99 6.08 -18.00
C SER A 174 -18.94 5.65 -16.53
N SER A 175 -18.85 6.60 -15.61
CA SER A 175 -19.00 6.38 -14.15
C SER A 175 -20.36 5.74 -13.79
N ASN A 176 -21.36 5.85 -14.67
CA ASN A 176 -22.67 5.22 -14.51
C ASN A 176 -22.71 3.73 -14.91
N ASN A 177 -21.57 3.16 -15.29
CA ASN A 177 -21.49 1.72 -15.58
C ASN A 177 -21.82 0.91 -14.31
N PRO A 178 -22.79 -0.04 -14.35
CA PRO A 178 -23.16 -0.84 -13.18
C PRO A 178 -21.98 -1.57 -12.52
N VAL A 179 -21.00 -2.00 -13.32
CA VAL A 179 -19.79 -2.65 -12.79
C VAL A 179 -18.92 -1.67 -12.00
N VAL A 180 -18.83 -0.40 -12.45
CA VAL A 180 -18.10 0.66 -11.74
C VAL A 180 -18.80 0.97 -10.41
N GLN A 181 -20.12 1.06 -10.42
CA GLN A 181 -20.92 1.30 -9.21
C GLN A 181 -20.74 0.16 -8.19
N GLU A 182 -20.74 -1.09 -8.65
CA GLU A 182 -20.51 -2.25 -7.77
C GLU A 182 -19.09 -2.25 -7.19
N LEU A 183 -18.07 -1.93 -8.00
CA LEU A 183 -16.70 -1.78 -7.51
C LEU A 183 -16.58 -0.67 -6.47
N ASN A 184 -17.24 0.48 -6.67
CA ASN A 184 -17.26 1.55 -5.68
C ASN A 184 -17.86 1.08 -4.34
N ARG A 185 -18.97 0.31 -4.39
CA ARG A 185 -19.60 -0.26 -3.20
C ARG A 185 -18.67 -1.24 -2.46
N ILE A 186 -18.01 -2.13 -3.23
CA ILE A 186 -17.03 -3.08 -2.68
C ILE A 186 -15.88 -2.31 -2.02
N MET A 187 -15.33 -1.30 -2.70
CA MET A 187 -14.22 -0.49 -2.19
C MET A 187 -14.58 0.24 -0.89
N GLN A 188 -15.79 0.79 -0.78
CA GLN A 188 -16.25 1.40 0.49
C GLN A 188 -16.26 0.38 1.63
N THR A 189 -16.77 -0.83 1.37
CA THR A 189 -16.76 -1.91 2.36
C THR A 189 -15.34 -2.31 2.75
N MET A 190 -14.44 -2.45 1.76
CA MET A 190 -13.04 -2.79 2.01
C MET A 190 -12.33 -1.69 2.83
N LYS A 191 -12.55 -0.41 2.49
CA LYS A 191 -12.00 0.74 3.22
C LYS A 191 -12.45 0.74 4.68
N GLN A 192 -13.72 0.46 4.93
CA GLN A 192 -14.26 0.36 6.28
C GLN A 192 -13.66 -0.82 7.06
N ASN A 193 -13.50 -1.98 6.42
CA ASN A 193 -12.88 -3.15 7.05
C ASN A 193 -11.41 -2.88 7.40
N ILE A 194 -10.64 -2.26 6.50
CA ILE A 194 -9.27 -1.85 6.78
C ILE A 194 -9.23 -0.87 7.95
N TYR A 195 -10.11 0.13 7.97
CA TYR A 195 -10.19 1.09 9.07
C TYR A 195 -10.44 0.40 10.42
N MET A 196 -11.40 -0.54 10.47
CA MET A 196 -11.68 -1.29 11.69
C MET A 196 -10.51 -2.17 12.13
N ALA A 197 -9.84 -2.83 11.20
CA ALA A 197 -8.66 -3.64 11.48
C ALA A 197 -7.51 -2.78 12.05
N VAL A 198 -7.25 -1.63 11.43
CA VAL A 198 -6.25 -0.64 11.88
C VAL A 198 -6.61 -0.07 13.27
N ASP A 199 -7.89 0.23 13.53
CA ASP A 199 -8.34 0.71 14.84
C ASP A 199 -8.16 -0.35 15.93
N ASN A 200 -8.47 -1.62 15.64
CA ASN A 200 -8.25 -2.72 16.55
C ASN A 200 -6.76 -2.95 16.83
N LEU A 201 -5.92 -2.88 15.80
CA LEU A 201 -4.46 -2.95 15.99
C LEU A 201 -3.95 -1.80 16.85
N SER A 202 -4.44 -0.56 16.64
CA SER A 202 -4.11 0.60 17.48
C SER A 202 -4.44 0.36 18.94
N LYS A 203 -5.64 -0.16 19.21
CA LYS A 203 -6.07 -0.50 20.59
C LYS A 203 -5.19 -1.57 21.21
N SER A 204 -4.88 -2.63 20.45
CA SER A 204 -4.01 -3.72 20.90
C SER A 204 -2.60 -3.21 21.23
N LEU A 205 -2.01 -2.37 20.38
CA LEU A 205 -0.68 -1.81 20.62
C LEU A 205 -0.63 -0.90 21.85
N ARG A 206 -1.69 -0.09 22.07
CA ARG A 206 -1.81 0.75 23.28
C ARG A 206 -1.93 -0.05 24.57
N LEU A 207 -2.56 -1.23 24.53
CA LEU A 207 -2.65 -2.12 25.67
C LEU A 207 -1.33 -2.84 25.99
N LYS A 208 -0.47 -2.99 24.98
CA LYS A 208 0.86 -3.61 25.14
C LYS A 208 1.92 -2.60 25.61
N LYS A 209 1.69 -1.32 25.40
CA LYS A 209 2.55 -0.22 25.86
C LYS A 209 2.28 0.13 27.32
#